data_8a9a032342a59a78f8bc9790f73a7305
#
_entry.id   8a9a032342a59a78f8bc9790f73a7305
#
_cell.length_a   1.000
_cell.length_b   1.000
_cell.length_c   1.000
_cell.angle_alpha   90.00
_cell.angle_beta   90.00
_cell.angle_gamma   90.00
#
_symmetry.space_group_name_H-M   'P 1'
#
loop_
_entity.id
_entity.type
_entity.pdbx_description
1 polymer ?
#
loop_
_entity_poly.entity_id
_entity_poly.type
_entity_poly.pdbx_seq_one_letter_code
_entity_poly.pdbx_strand_id
1 'polypeptide(L)' 'MDEMTFIDKIRKIIKMRHDDVVSSMASGAVDNMEKYQYMLGQIRTYQYLNQEISTLLNK' A
#
# COMPACT_ATOMS: atom_id res chain seq x y z
N MET A 1 -24.14 2.94 1.93
CA MET A 1 -22.92 2.15 1.63
C MET A 1 -22.78 1.09 2.71
N ASP A 2 -22.69 -0.16 2.35
CA ASP A 2 -22.52 -1.21 3.33
C ASP A 2 -21.04 -1.38 3.72
N GLU A 3 -20.78 -2.19 4.74
CA GLU A 3 -19.44 -2.35 5.27
C GLU A 3 -18.47 -2.90 4.25
N MET A 4 -18.89 -3.87 3.44
CA MET A 4 -18.02 -4.48 2.44
C MET A 4 -17.64 -3.49 1.34
N THR A 5 -18.60 -2.65 0.91
CA THR A 5 -18.31 -1.62 -0.08
C THR A 5 -17.30 -0.61 0.46
N PHE A 6 -17.45 -0.23 1.73
CA PHE A 6 -16.52 0.69 2.38
C PHE A 6 -15.11 0.09 2.46
N ILE A 7 -15.02 -1.16 2.88
CA ILE A 7 -13.75 -1.87 2.98
C ILE A 7 -13.09 -2.02 1.61
N ASP A 8 -13.87 -2.35 0.58
CA ASP A 8 -13.34 -2.48 -0.78
C ASP A 8 -12.77 -1.15 -1.27
N LYS A 9 -13.41 -0.04 -0.95
CA LYS A 9 -12.90 1.28 -1.32
C LYS A 9 -11.59 1.61 -0.61
N ILE A 10 -11.48 1.26 0.67
CA ILE A 10 -10.24 1.45 1.42
C ILE A 10 -9.12 0.61 0.81
N ARG A 11 -9.39 -0.65 0.51
CA ARG A 11 -8.40 -1.54 -0.11
C ARG A 11 -7.94 -1.00 -1.46
N LYS A 12 -8.85 -0.42 -2.22
CA LYS A 12 -8.52 0.18 -3.52
C LYS A 12 -7.58 1.36 -3.34
N ILE A 13 -7.82 2.21 -2.33
CA ILE A 13 -6.94 3.33 -2.04
C ILE A 13 -5.55 2.83 -1.66
N ILE A 14 -5.46 1.83 -0.80
CA ILE A 14 -4.19 1.25 -0.39
C ILE A 14 -3.44 0.69 -1.60
N LYS A 15 -4.13 -0.04 -2.46
CA LYS A 15 -3.53 -0.60 -3.67
C LYS A 15 -3.00 0.49 -4.59
N MET A 16 -3.77 1.54 -4.80
CA MET A 16 -3.35 2.65 -5.64
C MET A 16 -2.10 3.33 -5.10
N ARG A 17 -2.05 3.57 -3.79
CA ARG A 17 -0.86 4.17 -3.17
C ARG A 17 0.35 3.27 -3.29
N HIS A 18 0.16 1.97 -3.05
CA HIS A 18 1.22 0.98 -3.21
C HIS A 18 1.76 1.00 -4.65
N ASP A 19 0.86 0.94 -5.62
CA ASP A 19 1.25 0.89 -7.03
C ASP A 19 1.95 2.19 -7.45
N ASP A 20 1.54 3.34 -6.93
CA ASP A 20 2.20 4.62 -7.20
C ASP A 20 3.63 4.61 -6.72
N VAL A 21 3.89 4.08 -5.52
CA VAL A 21 5.25 4.00 -4.99
C VAL A 21 6.10 3.05 -5.83
N VAL A 22 5.55 1.89 -6.18
CA VAL A 22 6.27 0.92 -7.02
C VAL A 22 6.60 1.52 -8.38
N SER A 23 5.64 2.24 -8.98
CA SER A 23 5.87 2.92 -10.27
C SER A 23 6.96 3.97 -10.17
N SER A 24 6.98 4.73 -9.08
CA SER A 24 8.01 5.74 -8.85
C SER A 24 9.41 5.10 -8.76
N MET A 25 9.51 3.97 -8.06
CA MET A 25 10.77 3.24 -7.95
C MET A 25 11.22 2.74 -9.33
N ALA A 26 10.29 2.18 -10.10
CA ALA A 26 10.58 1.62 -11.42
C ALA A 26 10.97 2.70 -12.43
N SER A 27 10.47 3.92 -12.27
CA SER A 27 10.75 5.03 -13.20
C SER A 27 12.08 5.73 -12.93
N GLY A 28 12.84 5.30 -11.92
CA GLY A 28 14.13 5.88 -11.60
C GLY A 28 14.06 7.09 -10.68
N ALA A 29 12.91 7.32 -10.03
CA ALA A 29 12.79 8.40 -9.05
C ALA A 29 13.66 8.16 -7.82
N VAL A 30 14.15 6.94 -7.63
CA VAL A 30 15.01 6.57 -6.52
C VAL A 30 16.46 6.77 -6.94
N ASP A 31 17.10 7.81 -6.41
CA ASP A 31 18.46 8.16 -6.77
C ASP A 31 19.45 8.05 -5.61
N ASN A 32 18.98 7.62 -4.44
CA ASN A 32 19.86 7.37 -3.30
C ASN A 32 19.23 6.36 -2.35
N MET A 33 20.05 5.88 -1.41
CA MET A 33 19.64 4.83 -0.48
C MET A 33 18.54 5.29 0.48
N GLU A 34 18.57 6.55 0.88
CA GLU A 34 17.55 7.07 1.81
C GLU A 34 16.17 7.05 1.18
N LYS A 35 16.06 7.48 -0.07
CA LYS A 35 14.80 7.44 -0.81
C LYS A 35 14.33 5.99 -1.00
N TYR A 36 15.25 5.10 -1.31
CA TYR A 36 14.95 3.69 -1.48
C TYR A 36 14.36 3.11 -0.20
N GLN A 37 15.02 3.35 0.94
CA GLN A 37 14.55 2.84 2.22
C GLN A 37 13.18 3.41 2.60
N TYR A 38 12.97 4.71 2.34
CA TYR A 38 11.70 5.36 2.61
C TYR A 38 10.58 4.72 1.79
N MET A 39 10.78 4.55 0.50
CA MET A 39 9.77 3.96 -0.39
C MET A 39 9.50 2.49 -0.05
N LEU A 40 10.55 1.75 0.29
CA LEU A 40 10.39 0.36 0.71
C LEU A 40 9.57 0.27 2.00
N GLY A 41 9.77 1.20 2.92
CA GLY A 41 8.97 1.28 4.14
C GLY A 41 7.51 1.55 3.86
N GLN A 42 7.23 2.43 2.88
CA GLN A 42 5.85 2.70 2.47
C GLN A 42 5.20 1.44 1.90
N ILE A 43 5.90 0.71 1.03
CA ILE A 43 5.38 -0.52 0.44
C ILE A 43 5.05 -1.53 1.54
N ARG A 44 5.95 -1.71 2.49
CA ARG A 44 5.73 -2.64 3.61
C ARG A 44 4.52 -2.24 4.45
N THR A 45 4.35 -0.94 4.67
CA THR A 45 3.21 -0.43 5.43
C THR A 45 1.89 -0.75 4.73
N TYR A 46 1.82 -0.54 3.42
CA TYR A 46 0.61 -0.84 2.67
C TYR A 46 0.30 -2.34 2.67
N GLN A 47 1.33 -3.17 2.54
CA GLN A 47 1.16 -4.62 2.61
C GLN A 47 0.66 -5.05 3.99
N TYR A 48 1.22 -4.45 5.03
CA TYR A 48 0.80 -4.73 6.40
C TYR A 48 -0.67 -4.34 6.63
N LEU A 49 -1.07 -3.17 6.14
CA LEU A 49 -2.46 -2.73 6.28
C LEU A 49 -3.43 -3.68 5.59
N ASN A 50 -3.10 -4.13 4.39
CA ASN A 50 -3.93 -5.10 3.69
C ASN A 50 -4.06 -6.40 4.47
N GLN A 51 -2.96 -6.86 5.06
CA GLN A 51 -2.97 -8.08 5.87
C GLN A 51 -3.84 -7.91 7.11
N GLU A 52 -3.74 -6.76 7.78
CA GLU A 52 -4.55 -6.48 8.96
C GLU A 52 -6.05 -6.44 8.62
N ILE A 53 -6.41 -5.83 7.50
CA ILE A 53 -7.79 -5.80 7.06
C ILE A 53 -8.30 -7.22 6.82
N SER A 54 -7.51 -8.06 6.16
CA SER A 54 -7.86 -9.45 5.92
C SER A 54 -8.06 -10.21 7.23
N THR A 55 -7.18 -9.98 8.21
CA THR A 55 -7.29 -10.60 9.51
C THR A 55 -8.58 -10.20 10.22
N LEU A 56 -8.93 -8.92 10.16
CA LEU A 56 -10.15 -8.43 10.78
C LEU A 56 -11.40 -9.05 10.12
N LEU A 57 -11.38 -9.20 8.81
CA LEU A 57 -12.53 -9.77 8.08
C LEU A 57 -12.71 -11.27 8.35
N ASN A 58 -11.65 -11.95 8.71
CA ASN A 58 -11.67 -13.40 8.92
C ASN A 58 -11.88 -13.82 10.37
N LYS A 59 -12.23 -12.89 11.22
CA LYS A 59 -12.53 -13.20 12.63
C LYS A 59 -13.92 -13.79 12.83
#